data_66422d6b46d0dc7cdcb5f248e4f53261
#
_entry.id   66422d6b46d0dc7cdcb5f248e4f53261
#
_cell.length_a   1.000
_cell.length_b   1.000
_cell.length_c   1.000
_cell.angle_alpha   90.00
_cell.angle_beta   90.00
_cell.angle_gamma   90.00
#
_symmetry.space_group_name_H-M   'P 1'
#
loop_
_entity.id
_entity.type
_entity.pdbx_description
1 polymer ?
#
loop_
_entity_poly.entity_id
_entity_poly.type
_entity_poly.pdbx_seq_one_letter_code
_entity_poly.pdbx_strand_id
1 'polypeptide(L)'
;MPIAEAERHRGRERPSTSRPAARPPARAKVPLRQLLKVASVACGIQFGWALQLSLLTPYVQELGIPHAWASIIWLCGPLSGLLVQPLVGHLSDRCTSRFGRRRPFIVAGSASIAVAVLLIGHSADIGWLLGDRGDYKPRAIAVFVFGFWILDVANNMTQGPCRALLADLTGNDHRRTRVANAYFSLFMAVAKEVPLGSRDRSAPFAEEGHEHSGQAEEAFLWQLFGTFRYFSGTIWIILFVTALTWIGWFPFLLFDTDWVGREVYGGKPNEGQNYNSGVRMGALGLMLNSVVLGITSVFMEKICRKWGAGFVWGLSDILMALCFLAMILISFVAKNMDYIGHDLPPDGIVIAALIIFTILGVPLAITYSVPYALISTRIEALGLGQGLSLGVLNLAIVIPQVVVSVGSGPWDQLLGGGNSPAFAVGAIAAFAGGLIGVLAIPRSSTQKPRAMI
;
A
#
# COMPACT_ATOMS: atom_id res chain seq x y z
N MET A 1 82.11 0.34 33.46
CA MET A 1 82.42 1.56 32.67
C MET A 1 82.73 1.16 31.24
N PRO A 2 82.21 1.86 30.23
CA PRO A 2 81.22 2.95 30.23
C PRO A 2 79.97 2.65 29.35
N ILE A 3 78.86 3.07 29.84
CA ILE A 3 77.59 3.29 29.19
C ILE A 3 77.56 4.76 28.77
N ALA A 4 77.81 5.11 27.51
CA ALA A 4 77.61 6.53 27.07
C ALA A 4 77.93 6.75 25.59
N GLU A 5 77.40 5.97 24.63
CA GLU A 5 77.57 6.31 23.18
C GLU A 5 76.44 5.82 22.26
N ALA A 6 75.23 5.61 22.77
CA ALA A 6 74.08 5.11 21.95
C ALA A 6 72.92 6.12 21.81
N GLU A 7 73.10 7.41 22.05
CA GLU A 7 71.98 8.42 22.02
C GLU A 7 72.15 9.56 21.00
N ARG A 8 72.81 9.37 19.86
CA ARG A 8 72.99 10.48 18.90
C ARG A 8 72.62 10.18 17.46
N HIS A 9 71.64 9.34 17.20
CA HIS A 9 71.06 9.19 15.85
C HIS A 9 69.53 8.93 15.89
N ARG A 10 68.73 9.72 16.57
CA ARG A 10 67.29 9.91 16.24
C ARG A 10 67.15 11.06 15.28
N GLY A 11 67.20 10.75 14.00
CA GLY A 11 66.86 11.65 12.93
C GLY A 11 65.45 12.19 13.11
N ARG A 12 65.28 13.49 13.03
CA ARG A 12 64.03 14.23 12.96
C ARG A 12 63.27 13.75 11.71
N GLU A 13 62.35 12.79 11.85
CA GLU A 13 61.33 12.57 10.82
C GLU A 13 60.39 13.80 10.81
N ARG A 14 60.43 14.53 9.72
CA ARG A 14 59.44 15.60 9.41
C ARG A 14 58.09 14.93 9.24
N PRO A 15 56.99 15.41 9.88
CA PRO A 15 55.67 14.91 9.61
C PRO A 15 55.36 15.15 8.12
N SER A 16 55.10 14.04 7.37
CA SER A 16 54.62 14.11 6.01
C SER A 16 53.25 14.77 6.03
N THR A 17 53.18 16.00 5.48
CA THR A 17 51.92 16.66 5.19
C THR A 17 51.19 15.83 4.14
N SER A 18 50.39 14.89 4.56
CA SER A 18 49.42 14.22 3.70
C SER A 18 48.48 15.29 3.13
N ARG A 19 48.61 15.58 1.84
CA ARG A 19 47.65 16.40 1.10
C ARG A 19 46.27 15.84 1.38
N PRO A 20 45.29 16.69 1.79
CA PRO A 20 43.93 16.23 1.95
C PRO A 20 43.45 15.66 0.60
N ALA A 21 42.98 14.43 0.60
CA ALA A 21 42.41 13.78 -0.58
C ALA A 21 41.39 14.74 -1.23
N ALA A 22 41.58 15.01 -2.50
CA ALA A 22 40.73 15.90 -3.25
C ALA A 22 39.28 15.35 -3.14
N ARG A 23 38.35 16.17 -2.61
CA ARG A 23 36.93 15.84 -2.56
C ARG A 23 36.49 15.44 -3.98
N PRO A 24 35.83 14.29 -4.14
CA PRO A 24 35.31 13.91 -5.45
C PRO A 24 34.44 15.04 -6.01
N PRO A 25 34.52 15.33 -7.32
CA PRO A 25 33.78 16.44 -7.93
C PRO A 25 32.29 16.28 -7.62
N ALA A 26 31.68 17.34 -7.10
CA ALA A 26 30.26 17.38 -6.79
C ALA A 26 29.47 16.99 -8.05
N ARG A 27 28.77 15.84 -8.01
CA ARG A 27 27.91 15.41 -9.12
C ARG A 27 26.94 16.55 -9.48
N ALA A 28 26.87 16.89 -10.75
CA ALA A 28 25.97 17.92 -11.26
C ALA A 28 24.54 17.67 -10.79
N LYS A 29 23.93 18.69 -10.18
CA LYS A 29 22.57 18.58 -9.63
C LYS A 29 21.58 18.29 -10.77
N VAL A 30 20.90 17.15 -10.72
CA VAL A 30 19.87 16.77 -11.70
C VAL A 30 18.75 17.82 -11.71
N PRO A 31 18.30 18.32 -12.88
CA PRO A 31 17.25 19.33 -12.96
C PRO A 31 15.90 18.77 -12.50
N LEU A 32 15.09 19.59 -11.83
CA LEU A 32 13.78 19.23 -11.29
C LEU A 32 12.86 18.60 -12.34
N ARG A 33 12.96 19.05 -13.60
CA ARG A 33 12.19 18.47 -14.73
C ARG A 33 12.43 16.97 -14.92
N GLN A 34 13.64 16.46 -14.67
CA GLN A 34 13.92 15.03 -14.77
C GLN A 34 13.29 14.24 -13.62
N LEU A 35 13.31 14.80 -12.41
CA LEU A 35 12.64 14.19 -11.25
C LEU A 35 11.13 14.11 -11.47
N LEU A 36 10.51 15.18 -11.99
CA LEU A 36 9.09 15.21 -12.32
C LEU A 36 8.72 14.16 -13.38
N LYS A 37 9.52 14.01 -14.44
CA LYS A 37 9.29 13.00 -15.48
C LYS A 37 9.35 11.57 -14.95
N VAL A 38 10.26 11.28 -14.01
CA VAL A 38 10.33 9.95 -13.38
C VAL A 38 9.18 9.76 -12.39
N ALA A 39 8.86 10.77 -11.60
CA ALA A 39 7.78 10.72 -10.63
C ALA A 39 6.40 10.56 -11.29
N SER A 40 6.18 11.09 -12.51
CA SER A 40 4.90 10.96 -13.21
C SER A 40 4.53 9.52 -13.60
N VAL A 41 5.49 8.58 -13.62
CA VAL A 41 5.23 7.14 -13.81
C VAL A 41 4.30 6.60 -12.70
N ALA A 42 4.38 7.18 -11.50
CA ALA A 42 3.50 6.85 -10.38
C ALA A 42 2.01 7.03 -10.71
N CYS A 43 1.68 7.96 -11.61
CA CYS A 43 0.31 8.18 -12.07
C CYS A 43 -0.27 6.92 -12.75
N GLY A 44 0.48 6.30 -13.67
CA GLY A 44 0.04 5.09 -14.35
C GLY A 44 -0.10 3.88 -13.41
N ILE A 45 0.83 3.73 -12.47
CA ILE A 45 0.78 2.66 -11.46
C ILE A 45 -0.49 2.82 -10.60
N GLN A 46 -0.73 4.03 -10.12
CA GLN A 46 -1.87 4.29 -9.24
C GLN A 46 -3.22 4.18 -9.97
N PHE A 47 -3.26 4.55 -11.25
CA PHE A 47 -4.44 4.34 -12.08
C PHE A 47 -4.78 2.84 -12.20
N GLY A 48 -3.77 1.98 -12.40
CA GLY A 48 -3.97 0.52 -12.37
C GLY A 48 -4.53 0.03 -11.04
N TRP A 49 -4.00 0.50 -9.93
CA TRP A 49 -4.53 0.18 -8.58
C TRP A 49 -5.96 0.69 -8.37
N ALA A 50 -6.28 1.89 -8.84
CA ALA A 50 -7.63 2.46 -8.70
C ALA A 50 -8.66 1.63 -9.50
N LEU A 51 -8.32 1.19 -10.71
CA LEU A 51 -9.17 0.29 -11.51
C LEU A 51 -9.39 -1.05 -10.82
N GLN A 52 -8.35 -1.63 -10.24
CA GLN A 52 -8.46 -2.89 -9.51
C GLN A 52 -9.41 -2.75 -8.32
N LEU A 53 -9.20 -1.75 -7.47
CA LEU A 53 -10.01 -1.52 -6.27
C LEU A 53 -11.48 -1.23 -6.61
N SER A 54 -11.75 -0.48 -7.67
CA SER A 54 -13.11 -0.06 -7.99
C SER A 54 -13.92 -1.07 -8.81
N LEU A 55 -13.29 -1.86 -9.66
CA LEU A 55 -14.00 -2.63 -10.69
C LEU A 55 -13.72 -4.12 -10.66
N LEU A 56 -12.66 -4.59 -9.97
CA LEU A 56 -12.29 -6.01 -10.04
C LEU A 56 -13.41 -6.92 -9.55
N THR A 57 -13.87 -6.73 -8.33
CA THR A 57 -14.89 -7.61 -7.73
C THR A 57 -16.21 -7.59 -8.52
N PRO A 58 -16.77 -6.43 -8.90
CA PRO A 58 -17.96 -6.40 -9.76
C PRO A 58 -17.77 -7.10 -11.10
N TYR A 59 -16.65 -6.82 -11.79
CA TYR A 59 -16.41 -7.37 -13.13
C TYR A 59 -16.21 -8.90 -13.12
N VAL A 60 -15.52 -9.42 -12.11
CA VAL A 60 -15.34 -10.87 -11.91
C VAL A 60 -16.67 -11.58 -11.73
N GLN A 61 -17.59 -10.96 -11.02
CA GLN A 61 -18.93 -11.49 -10.82
C GLN A 61 -19.79 -11.41 -12.10
N GLU A 62 -19.62 -10.38 -12.92
CA GLU A 62 -20.24 -10.29 -14.25
C GLU A 62 -19.75 -11.37 -15.21
N LEU A 63 -18.54 -11.87 -15.04
CA LEU A 63 -18.02 -13.02 -15.79
C LEU A 63 -18.57 -14.37 -15.30
N GLY A 64 -19.31 -14.39 -14.17
CA GLY A 64 -19.95 -15.58 -13.61
C GLY A 64 -19.19 -16.24 -12.46
N ILE A 65 -18.17 -15.60 -11.88
CA ILE A 65 -17.53 -16.12 -10.67
C ILE A 65 -18.42 -15.81 -9.47
N PRO A 66 -18.78 -16.82 -8.64
CA PRO A 66 -19.52 -16.61 -7.42
C PRO A 66 -18.80 -15.65 -6.47
N HIS A 67 -19.56 -14.82 -5.75
CA HIS A 67 -19.05 -13.83 -4.80
C HIS A 67 -17.99 -14.40 -3.83
N ALA A 68 -18.25 -15.60 -3.29
CA ALA A 68 -17.36 -16.30 -2.38
C ALA A 68 -15.94 -16.56 -2.93
N TRP A 69 -15.78 -16.65 -4.24
CA TRP A 69 -14.50 -16.95 -4.89
C TRP A 69 -13.78 -15.70 -5.45
N ALA A 70 -14.49 -14.57 -5.53
CA ALA A 70 -13.93 -13.31 -6.04
C ALA A 70 -12.67 -12.87 -5.26
N SER A 71 -12.67 -13.10 -3.95
CA SER A 71 -11.57 -12.76 -3.05
C SER A 71 -10.26 -13.52 -3.31
N ILE A 72 -10.34 -14.74 -3.87
CA ILE A 72 -9.13 -15.54 -4.21
C ILE A 72 -8.32 -14.87 -5.32
N ILE A 73 -8.97 -14.16 -6.23
CA ILE A 73 -8.25 -13.43 -7.29
C ILE A 73 -7.40 -12.32 -6.71
N TRP A 74 -7.85 -11.68 -5.63
CA TRP A 74 -7.11 -10.67 -4.91
C TRP A 74 -5.82 -11.18 -4.23
N LEU A 75 -5.70 -12.49 -4.03
CA LEU A 75 -4.49 -13.11 -3.48
C LEU A 75 -3.24 -12.83 -4.34
N CYS A 76 -3.44 -12.57 -5.63
CA CYS A 76 -2.38 -12.23 -6.56
C CYS A 76 -1.57 -10.99 -6.10
N GLY A 77 -2.26 -9.91 -5.67
CA GLY A 77 -1.62 -8.67 -5.23
C GLY A 77 -0.60 -8.87 -4.10
N PRO A 78 -1.01 -9.39 -2.95
CA PRO A 78 -0.11 -9.70 -1.85
C PRO A 78 1.05 -10.62 -2.23
N LEU A 79 0.77 -11.70 -2.99
CA LEU A 79 1.81 -12.64 -3.41
C LEU A 79 2.82 -12.01 -4.38
N SER A 80 2.34 -11.24 -5.37
CA SER A 80 3.21 -10.54 -6.31
C SER A 80 4.06 -9.49 -5.59
N GLY A 81 3.49 -8.75 -4.67
CA GLY A 81 4.22 -7.78 -3.83
C GLY A 81 5.32 -8.42 -3.00
N LEU A 82 5.04 -9.59 -2.42
CA LEU A 82 6.00 -10.31 -1.59
C LEU A 82 7.17 -10.89 -2.40
N LEU A 83 6.90 -11.41 -3.61
CA LEU A 83 7.89 -12.13 -4.41
C LEU A 83 8.55 -11.23 -5.46
N VAL A 84 7.76 -10.42 -6.18
CA VAL A 84 8.26 -9.68 -7.35
C VAL A 84 9.05 -8.44 -6.95
N GLN A 85 8.64 -7.72 -5.91
CA GLN A 85 9.36 -6.49 -5.51
C GLN A 85 10.82 -6.75 -5.11
N PRO A 86 11.15 -7.73 -4.23
CA PRO A 86 12.53 -8.04 -3.90
C PRO A 86 13.32 -8.57 -5.10
N LEU A 87 12.69 -9.48 -5.88
CA LEU A 87 13.33 -10.09 -7.06
C LEU A 87 13.70 -9.03 -8.10
N VAL A 88 12.77 -8.16 -8.47
CA VAL A 88 13.00 -7.09 -9.44
C VAL A 88 13.94 -6.03 -8.89
N GLY A 89 13.87 -5.73 -7.59
CA GLY A 89 14.83 -4.88 -6.90
C GLY A 89 16.26 -5.38 -7.13
N HIS A 90 16.49 -6.63 -6.78
CA HIS A 90 17.79 -7.29 -6.94
C HIS A 90 18.28 -7.35 -8.41
N LEU A 91 17.41 -7.80 -9.33
CA LEU A 91 17.76 -7.87 -10.75
C LEU A 91 18.08 -6.49 -11.33
N SER A 92 17.32 -5.45 -10.94
CA SER A 92 17.55 -4.08 -11.40
C SER A 92 18.84 -3.47 -10.83
N ASP A 93 19.27 -3.87 -9.62
CA ASP A 93 20.55 -3.45 -9.04
C ASP A 93 21.75 -3.99 -9.80
N ARG A 94 21.67 -5.21 -10.29
CA ARG A 94 22.73 -5.90 -11.04
C ARG A 94 22.70 -5.68 -12.55
N CYS A 95 21.69 -5.01 -13.07
CA CYS A 95 21.53 -4.81 -14.50
C CYS A 95 22.60 -3.86 -15.07
N THR A 96 23.32 -4.30 -16.09
CA THR A 96 24.38 -3.55 -16.79
C THR A 96 23.93 -3.01 -18.16
N SER A 97 22.63 -2.78 -18.35
CA SER A 97 22.07 -2.32 -19.61
C SER A 97 22.63 -0.95 -20.05
N ARG A 98 22.83 -0.77 -21.35
CA ARG A 98 23.20 0.52 -21.99
C ARG A 98 22.20 1.67 -21.73
N PHE A 99 20.97 1.34 -21.39
CA PHE A 99 19.92 2.32 -21.05
C PHE A 99 19.91 2.72 -19.57
N GLY A 100 20.82 2.14 -18.77
CA GLY A 100 20.88 2.27 -17.32
C GLY A 100 20.21 1.08 -16.60
N ARG A 101 20.53 0.91 -15.33
CA ARG A 101 20.14 -0.30 -14.58
C ARG A 101 18.65 -0.39 -14.25
N ARG A 102 17.94 0.72 -14.04
CA ARG A 102 16.52 0.76 -13.61
C ARG A 102 15.54 0.89 -14.77
N ARG A 103 15.90 1.63 -15.81
CA ARG A 103 15.00 2.01 -16.92
C ARG A 103 14.42 0.81 -17.69
N PRO A 104 15.17 -0.26 -18.00
CA PRO A 104 14.61 -1.41 -18.71
C PRO A 104 13.42 -2.04 -17.98
N PHE A 105 13.50 -2.15 -16.65
CA PHE A 105 12.42 -2.71 -15.83
C PHE A 105 11.17 -1.82 -15.81
N ILE A 106 11.37 -0.49 -15.72
CA ILE A 106 10.26 0.47 -15.77
C ILE A 106 9.56 0.39 -17.13
N VAL A 107 10.32 0.34 -18.24
CA VAL A 107 9.74 0.26 -19.59
C VAL A 107 9.02 -1.07 -19.81
N ALA A 108 9.66 -2.19 -19.44
CA ALA A 108 9.05 -3.51 -19.56
C ALA A 108 7.78 -3.61 -18.71
N GLY A 109 7.82 -3.14 -17.46
CA GLY A 109 6.65 -3.11 -16.59
C GLY A 109 5.53 -2.25 -17.15
N SER A 110 5.82 -1.04 -17.61
CA SER A 110 4.81 -0.16 -18.22
C SER A 110 4.18 -0.76 -19.48
N ALA A 111 4.97 -1.42 -20.34
CA ALA A 111 4.45 -2.13 -21.51
C ALA A 111 3.56 -3.32 -21.09
N SER A 112 3.99 -4.08 -20.07
CA SER A 112 3.19 -5.20 -19.53
C SER A 112 1.89 -4.71 -18.90
N ILE A 113 1.86 -3.55 -18.21
CA ILE A 113 0.64 -2.92 -17.71
C ILE A 113 -0.33 -2.64 -18.86
N ALA A 114 0.15 -2.05 -19.97
CA ALA A 114 -0.68 -1.75 -21.13
C ALA A 114 -1.28 -3.03 -21.75
N VAL A 115 -0.49 -4.09 -21.90
CA VAL A 115 -0.96 -5.39 -22.38
C VAL A 115 -1.98 -6.00 -21.41
N ALA A 116 -1.72 -5.96 -20.12
CA ALA A 116 -2.61 -6.49 -19.10
C ALA A 116 -3.97 -5.78 -19.08
N VAL A 117 -3.99 -4.46 -19.19
CA VAL A 117 -5.23 -3.66 -19.25
C VAL A 117 -6.06 -4.03 -20.49
N LEU A 118 -5.41 -4.23 -21.64
CA LEU A 118 -6.10 -4.69 -22.86
C LEU A 118 -6.67 -6.10 -22.70
N LEU A 119 -5.91 -7.04 -22.13
CA LEU A 119 -6.37 -8.40 -21.87
C LEU A 119 -7.57 -8.42 -20.90
N ILE A 120 -7.51 -7.64 -19.82
CA ILE A 120 -8.58 -7.52 -18.84
C ILE A 120 -9.82 -6.90 -19.50
N GLY A 121 -9.66 -5.78 -20.20
CA GLY A 121 -10.77 -5.06 -20.81
C GLY A 121 -11.49 -5.85 -21.91
N HIS A 122 -10.78 -6.71 -22.64
CA HIS A 122 -11.34 -7.55 -23.71
C HIS A 122 -11.52 -9.01 -23.30
N SER A 123 -11.41 -9.34 -22.01
CA SER A 123 -11.47 -10.73 -21.56
C SER A 123 -12.79 -11.42 -21.93
N ALA A 124 -13.93 -10.71 -21.84
CA ALA A 124 -15.23 -11.21 -22.27
C ALA A 124 -15.30 -11.48 -23.76
N ASP A 125 -14.78 -10.56 -24.59
CA ASP A 125 -14.74 -10.70 -26.06
C ASP A 125 -13.86 -11.86 -26.50
N ILE A 126 -12.68 -11.97 -25.87
CA ILE A 126 -11.74 -13.09 -26.10
C ILE A 126 -12.37 -14.41 -25.68
N GLY A 127 -13.04 -14.46 -24.53
CA GLY A 127 -13.76 -15.65 -24.07
C GLY A 127 -14.84 -16.09 -25.05
N TRP A 128 -15.62 -15.14 -25.58
CA TRP A 128 -16.62 -15.39 -26.59
C TRP A 128 -15.99 -15.93 -27.90
N LEU A 129 -14.90 -15.34 -28.35
CA LEU A 129 -14.14 -15.81 -29.54
C LEU A 129 -13.60 -17.24 -29.33
N LEU A 130 -13.18 -17.56 -28.12
CA LEU A 130 -12.71 -18.89 -27.74
C LEU A 130 -13.84 -19.93 -27.57
N GLY A 131 -15.13 -19.47 -27.59
CA GLY A 131 -16.31 -20.34 -27.60
C GLY A 131 -17.13 -20.34 -26.31
N ASP A 132 -16.98 -19.35 -25.42
CA ASP A 132 -17.90 -19.12 -24.31
C ASP A 132 -19.23 -18.59 -24.84
N ARG A 133 -20.34 -19.31 -24.60
CA ARG A 133 -21.68 -18.96 -25.11
C ARG A 133 -22.77 -19.05 -24.05
N GLY A 134 -22.44 -19.38 -22.82
CA GLY A 134 -23.38 -19.49 -21.68
C GLY A 134 -23.21 -18.37 -20.67
N ASP A 135 -24.01 -18.42 -19.62
CA ASP A 135 -23.94 -17.48 -18.49
C ASP A 135 -22.60 -17.60 -17.74
N TYR A 136 -22.07 -18.79 -17.64
CA TYR A 136 -20.74 -19.07 -17.07
C TYR A 136 -19.68 -19.05 -18.18
N LYS A 137 -18.69 -18.15 -18.06
CA LYS A 137 -17.67 -17.84 -19.10
C LYS A 137 -16.27 -18.27 -18.65
N PRO A 138 -15.93 -19.56 -18.60
CA PRO A 138 -14.67 -20.03 -18.01
C PRO A 138 -13.42 -19.56 -18.74
N ARG A 139 -13.51 -19.37 -20.06
CA ARG A 139 -12.38 -18.90 -20.86
C ARG A 139 -12.13 -17.40 -20.68
N ALA A 140 -13.21 -16.60 -20.61
CA ALA A 140 -13.12 -15.18 -20.26
C ALA A 140 -12.52 -15.01 -18.86
N ILE A 141 -12.94 -15.81 -17.88
CA ILE A 141 -12.39 -15.83 -16.53
C ILE A 141 -10.89 -16.16 -16.55
N ALA A 142 -10.47 -17.18 -17.30
CA ALA A 142 -9.05 -17.53 -17.40
C ALA A 142 -8.20 -16.40 -18.00
N VAL A 143 -8.68 -15.76 -19.08
CA VAL A 143 -8.00 -14.59 -19.70
C VAL A 143 -7.94 -13.42 -18.72
N PHE A 144 -9.04 -13.16 -18.01
CA PHE A 144 -9.11 -12.11 -17.01
C PHE A 144 -8.10 -12.34 -15.87
N VAL A 145 -8.10 -13.52 -15.24
CA VAL A 145 -7.19 -13.88 -14.15
C VAL A 145 -5.73 -13.77 -14.61
N PHE A 146 -5.42 -14.27 -15.80
CA PHE A 146 -4.07 -14.18 -16.37
C PHE A 146 -3.66 -12.71 -16.61
N GLY A 147 -4.54 -11.89 -17.18
CA GLY A 147 -4.31 -10.45 -17.36
C GLY A 147 -4.11 -9.73 -16.04
N PHE A 148 -4.88 -10.10 -15.02
CA PHE A 148 -4.79 -9.54 -13.68
C PHE A 148 -3.45 -9.88 -12.99
N TRP A 149 -2.97 -11.10 -13.13
CA TRP A 149 -1.65 -11.51 -12.64
C TRP A 149 -0.52 -10.75 -13.32
N ILE A 150 -0.60 -10.57 -14.65
CA ILE A 150 0.36 -9.74 -15.39
C ILE A 150 0.32 -8.31 -14.86
N LEU A 151 -0.86 -7.75 -14.61
CA LEU A 151 -1.02 -6.37 -14.12
C LEU A 151 -0.35 -6.18 -12.76
N ASP A 152 -0.57 -7.09 -11.81
CA ASP A 152 0.01 -7.03 -10.48
C ASP A 152 1.53 -7.16 -10.50
N VAL A 153 2.04 -8.15 -11.26
CA VAL A 153 3.48 -8.33 -11.45
C VAL A 153 4.10 -7.09 -12.08
N ALA A 154 3.46 -6.53 -13.11
CA ALA A 154 3.95 -5.37 -13.84
C ALA A 154 3.91 -4.08 -12.99
N ASN A 155 2.89 -3.89 -12.16
CA ASN A 155 2.82 -2.79 -11.20
C ASN A 155 3.99 -2.84 -10.22
N ASN A 156 4.24 -4.00 -9.62
CA ASN A 156 5.35 -4.21 -8.68
C ASN A 156 6.71 -4.05 -9.37
N MET A 157 6.85 -4.58 -10.62
CA MET A 157 8.05 -4.44 -11.43
C MET A 157 8.35 -2.98 -11.83
N THR A 158 7.34 -2.14 -11.94
CA THR A 158 7.49 -0.72 -12.31
C THR A 158 7.75 0.14 -11.07
N GLN A 159 7.03 -0.09 -9.99
CA GLN A 159 7.03 0.74 -8.80
C GLN A 159 8.39 0.74 -8.08
N GLY A 160 8.96 -0.43 -7.81
CA GLY A 160 10.24 -0.57 -7.12
C GLY A 160 11.39 0.14 -7.84
N PRO A 161 11.72 -0.22 -9.09
CA PRO A 161 12.77 0.44 -9.87
C PRO A 161 12.53 1.93 -10.12
N CYS A 162 11.27 2.40 -10.19
CA CYS A 162 10.97 3.82 -10.34
C CYS A 162 11.36 4.61 -9.09
N ARG A 163 11.01 4.13 -7.90
CA ARG A 163 11.42 4.73 -6.62
C ARG A 163 12.95 4.70 -6.47
N ALA A 164 13.59 3.57 -6.79
CA ALA A 164 15.03 3.43 -6.75
C ALA A 164 15.72 4.38 -7.75
N LEU A 165 15.16 4.60 -8.96
CA LEU A 165 15.66 5.57 -9.92
C LEU A 165 15.58 7.00 -9.39
N LEU A 166 14.50 7.37 -8.68
CA LEU A 166 14.40 8.68 -8.03
C LEU A 166 15.48 8.87 -6.97
N ALA A 167 15.76 7.86 -6.16
CA ALA A 167 16.84 7.87 -5.17
C ALA A 167 18.22 7.98 -5.87
N ASP A 168 18.47 7.19 -6.91
CA ASP A 168 19.71 7.24 -7.72
C ASP A 168 19.96 8.66 -8.32
N LEU A 169 18.89 9.36 -8.74
CA LEU A 169 18.97 10.70 -9.33
C LEU A 169 19.19 11.80 -8.29
N THR A 170 18.72 11.61 -7.08
CA THR A 170 18.84 12.61 -6.00
C THR A 170 20.16 12.46 -5.22
N GLY A 171 20.77 11.26 -5.23
CA GLY A 171 22.01 10.95 -4.53
C GLY A 171 21.88 11.20 -3.01
N ASN A 172 22.98 11.62 -2.37
CA ASN A 172 23.02 11.88 -0.92
C ASN A 172 22.34 13.19 -0.48
N ASP A 173 21.56 13.85 -1.35
CA ASP A 173 20.82 15.08 -0.98
C ASP A 173 19.43 14.69 -0.43
N HIS A 174 19.35 14.47 0.88
CA HIS A 174 18.10 14.10 1.59
C HIS A 174 16.95 15.10 1.35
N ARG A 175 17.23 16.39 1.11
CA ARG A 175 16.19 17.37 0.80
C ARG A 175 15.59 17.10 -0.58
N ARG A 176 16.43 16.76 -1.56
CA ARG A 176 15.98 16.45 -2.94
C ARG A 176 15.28 15.12 -3.01
N THR A 177 15.73 14.11 -2.27
CA THR A 177 15.06 12.82 -2.16
C THR A 177 13.65 12.99 -1.61
N ARG A 178 13.48 13.77 -0.55
CA ARG A 178 12.14 14.12 -0.02
C ARG A 178 11.26 14.80 -1.04
N VAL A 179 11.80 15.78 -1.79
CA VAL A 179 11.05 16.49 -2.84
C VAL A 179 10.66 15.52 -3.98
N ALA A 180 11.55 14.62 -4.38
CA ALA A 180 11.27 13.63 -5.44
C ALA A 180 10.18 12.63 -5.02
N ASN A 181 10.25 12.10 -3.80
CA ASN A 181 9.22 11.22 -3.25
C ASN A 181 7.90 11.98 -3.05
N ALA A 182 7.95 13.25 -2.67
CA ALA A 182 6.81 14.11 -2.58
C ALA A 182 6.07 14.22 -3.93
N TYR A 183 6.79 14.44 -5.02
CA TYR A 183 6.19 14.45 -6.36
C TYR A 183 5.67 13.07 -6.78
N PHE A 184 6.37 11.99 -6.43
CA PHE A 184 5.90 10.62 -6.70
C PHE A 184 4.55 10.36 -6.01
N SER A 185 4.43 10.69 -4.72
CA SER A 185 3.19 10.56 -3.95
C SER A 185 2.09 11.50 -4.47
N LEU A 186 2.43 12.71 -4.89
CA LEU A 186 1.48 13.63 -5.52
C LEU A 186 0.90 13.04 -6.81
N PHE A 187 1.73 12.46 -7.67
CA PHE A 187 1.26 11.82 -8.90
C PHE A 187 0.43 10.57 -8.62
N MET A 188 0.75 9.81 -7.57
CA MET A 188 -0.10 8.71 -7.11
C MET A 188 -1.48 9.21 -6.65
N ALA A 189 -1.54 10.29 -5.86
CA ALA A 189 -2.78 10.86 -5.38
C ALA A 189 -3.64 11.41 -6.53
N VAL A 190 -3.03 12.18 -7.46
CA VAL A 190 -3.72 12.73 -8.64
C VAL A 190 -4.31 11.63 -9.52
N ALA A 191 -3.63 10.52 -9.70
CA ALA A 191 -4.12 9.41 -10.53
C ALA A 191 -5.25 8.61 -9.86
N LYS A 192 -5.31 8.59 -8.54
CA LYS A 192 -6.42 7.98 -7.81
C LYS A 192 -7.71 8.81 -7.97
N GLU A 193 -7.58 10.10 -8.28
CA GLU A 193 -8.68 11.02 -8.50
C GLU A 193 -9.18 11.08 -9.95
N VAL A 194 -8.56 10.35 -10.90
CA VAL A 194 -8.89 10.39 -12.34
C VAL A 194 -9.81 9.23 -12.76
N PRO A 195 -11.03 9.16 -12.23
CA PRO A 195 -12.18 8.95 -13.08
C PRO A 195 -13.18 10.11 -12.91
N LEU A 196 -13.21 10.99 -13.90
CA LEU A 196 -14.10 12.14 -14.09
C LEU A 196 -13.97 13.35 -13.13
N GLY A 197 -13.10 14.28 -13.52
CA GLY A 197 -13.40 15.71 -13.44
C GLY A 197 -13.47 16.31 -12.04
N SER A 198 -12.39 16.78 -11.56
CA SER A 198 -12.14 18.16 -11.16
C SER A 198 -10.83 18.28 -10.36
N ARG A 199 -10.19 19.41 -10.58
CA ARG A 199 -8.94 19.84 -9.96
C ARG A 199 -9.17 20.17 -8.48
N ASP A 200 -8.39 19.58 -7.58
CA ASP A 200 -7.77 20.42 -6.55
C ASP A 200 -6.56 19.77 -5.88
N ARG A 201 -5.67 20.63 -5.39
CA ARG A 201 -4.30 20.34 -4.97
C ARG A 201 -4.29 19.89 -3.51
N SER A 202 -3.60 18.80 -3.20
CA SER A 202 -3.08 18.58 -1.86
C SER A 202 -1.77 17.77 -1.85
N ALA A 203 -0.94 18.14 -0.92
CA ALA A 203 0.49 17.90 -0.79
C ALA A 203 0.86 16.49 -0.31
N PRO A 204 2.13 16.10 -0.46
CA PRO A 204 2.58 14.71 -0.52
C PRO A 204 3.07 14.16 0.81
N PHE A 205 2.91 12.85 0.99
CA PHE A 205 3.55 12.07 2.04
C PHE A 205 4.90 11.52 1.60
N ALA A 206 5.91 11.71 2.45
CA ALA A 206 7.25 11.19 2.27
C ALA A 206 7.37 9.79 2.88
N GLU A 207 7.62 8.78 2.06
CA GLU A 207 8.24 7.53 2.50
C GLU A 207 9.74 7.62 2.23
N GLU A 208 10.52 7.60 3.29
CA GLU A 208 11.97 7.53 3.21
C GLU A 208 12.40 6.09 2.91
N GLY A 209 12.92 5.86 1.70
CA GLY A 209 13.62 4.64 1.33
C GLY A 209 15.12 4.88 1.31
N HIS A 210 15.86 4.24 2.19
CA HIS A 210 17.31 4.16 2.11
C HIS A 210 17.76 2.82 1.52
N GLU A 211 18.69 2.94 0.55
CA GLU A 211 19.40 1.83 -0.08
C GLU A 211 20.48 1.27 0.85
N HIS A 212 20.65 -0.04 0.84
CA HIS A 212 21.97 -0.65 0.92
C HIS A 212 22.11 -1.90 0.05
N SER A 213 23.27 -1.98 -0.57
CA SER A 213 23.76 -2.85 -1.62
C SER A 213 23.70 -4.33 -1.30
N GLY A 214 23.48 -5.10 -2.37
CA GLY A 214 23.32 -6.54 -2.37
C GLY A 214 24.50 -7.36 -1.92
N GLN A 215 24.14 -8.33 -1.10
CA GLN A 215 24.71 -9.66 -1.09
C GLN A 215 23.66 -10.61 -0.51
N ALA A 216 23.27 -11.60 -1.35
CA ALA A 216 22.56 -12.81 -0.97
C ALA A 216 21.08 -12.70 -0.61
N GLU A 217 20.21 -12.95 -1.59
CA GLU A 217 18.75 -13.11 -1.38
C GLU A 217 18.40 -14.29 -0.47
N GLU A 218 19.16 -15.37 -0.50
CA GLU A 218 19.04 -16.45 0.51
C GLU A 218 19.41 -15.95 1.91
N ALA A 219 20.41 -15.07 2.02
CA ALA A 219 20.78 -14.46 3.28
C ALA A 219 19.73 -13.47 3.78
N PHE A 220 18.99 -12.78 2.91
CA PHE A 220 17.97 -11.79 3.33
C PHE A 220 16.79 -12.46 4.06
N LEU A 221 16.23 -13.53 3.51
CA LEU A 221 15.13 -14.25 4.17
C LEU A 221 15.59 -14.89 5.48
N TRP A 222 16.77 -15.50 5.51
CA TRP A 222 17.35 -16.05 6.74
C TRP A 222 17.72 -14.97 7.75
N GLN A 223 18.25 -13.82 7.31
CA GLN A 223 18.47 -12.65 8.16
C GLN A 223 17.16 -12.09 8.70
N LEU A 224 16.11 -12.00 7.85
CA LEU A 224 14.79 -11.58 8.26
C LEU A 224 14.26 -12.47 9.39
N PHE A 225 14.27 -13.81 9.20
CA PHE A 225 13.81 -14.75 10.22
C PHE A 225 14.72 -14.76 11.47
N GLY A 226 16.03 -14.62 11.30
CA GLY A 226 16.98 -14.52 12.41
C GLY A 226 16.75 -13.26 13.26
N THR A 227 16.31 -12.17 12.64
CA THR A 227 16.10 -10.88 13.30
C THR A 227 14.90 -10.87 14.24
N PHE A 228 13.87 -11.69 13.98
CA PHE A 228 12.69 -11.80 14.85
C PHE A 228 13.07 -12.16 16.31
N ARG A 229 14.17 -12.85 16.54
CA ARG A 229 14.64 -13.20 17.89
C ARG A 229 15.11 -12.01 18.71
N TYR A 230 15.45 -10.90 18.07
CA TYR A 230 15.97 -9.69 18.69
C TYR A 230 14.90 -8.61 18.88
N PHE A 231 13.66 -8.86 18.48
CA PHE A 231 12.59 -7.89 18.57
C PHE A 231 12.11 -7.74 20.00
N SER A 232 12.02 -6.48 20.43
CA SER A 232 11.38 -6.14 21.71
C SER A 232 9.87 -6.41 21.67
N GLY A 233 9.27 -6.63 22.85
CA GLY A 233 7.82 -6.82 22.94
C GLY A 233 7.00 -5.69 22.29
N THR A 234 7.52 -4.46 22.31
CA THR A 234 6.85 -3.32 21.66
C THR A 234 6.82 -3.45 20.14
N ILE A 235 7.87 -4.00 19.50
CA ILE A 235 7.88 -4.27 18.06
C ILE A 235 6.83 -5.32 17.71
N TRP A 236 6.76 -6.41 18.49
CA TRP A 236 5.73 -7.43 18.30
C TRP A 236 4.31 -6.90 18.44
N ILE A 237 4.06 -6.01 19.41
CA ILE A 237 2.76 -5.34 19.56
C ILE A 237 2.42 -4.52 18.33
N ILE A 238 3.37 -3.75 17.78
CA ILE A 238 3.14 -2.94 16.57
C ILE A 238 2.83 -3.84 15.37
N LEU A 239 3.58 -4.94 15.17
CA LEU A 239 3.34 -5.89 14.10
C LEU A 239 1.97 -6.57 14.24
N PHE A 240 1.59 -6.95 15.46
CA PHE A 240 0.31 -7.57 15.74
C PHE A 240 -0.87 -6.62 15.49
N VAL A 241 -0.76 -5.36 15.95
CA VAL A 241 -1.77 -4.33 15.67
C VAL A 241 -1.84 -4.05 14.18
N THR A 242 -0.70 -3.99 13.49
CA THR A 242 -0.69 -3.86 12.01
C THR A 242 -1.45 -5.00 11.35
N ALA A 243 -1.21 -6.24 11.78
CA ALA A 243 -1.92 -7.39 11.24
C ALA A 243 -3.44 -7.30 11.47
N LEU A 244 -3.87 -6.92 12.68
CA LEU A 244 -5.29 -6.71 12.98
C LEU A 244 -5.91 -5.58 12.16
N THR A 245 -5.21 -4.45 12.01
CA THR A 245 -5.65 -3.32 11.17
C THR A 245 -5.87 -3.78 9.72
N TRP A 246 -4.98 -4.63 9.18
CA TRP A 246 -5.11 -5.13 7.80
C TRP A 246 -6.14 -6.24 7.65
N ILE A 247 -6.40 -7.05 8.69
CA ILE A 247 -7.60 -7.92 8.72
C ILE A 247 -8.87 -7.07 8.65
N GLY A 248 -8.87 -5.90 9.29
CA GLY A 248 -9.97 -4.94 9.19
C GLY A 248 -10.14 -4.34 7.80
N TRP A 249 -9.07 -3.82 7.22
CA TRP A 249 -9.11 -3.13 5.93
C TRP A 249 -9.42 -4.03 4.74
N PHE A 250 -8.89 -5.23 4.73
CA PHE A 250 -8.88 -6.05 3.53
C PHE A 250 -10.29 -6.47 3.07
N PRO A 251 -11.24 -6.83 3.95
CA PRO A 251 -12.64 -7.04 3.55
C PRO A 251 -13.27 -5.82 2.87
N PHE A 252 -13.00 -4.61 3.39
CA PHE A 252 -13.49 -3.39 2.76
C PHE A 252 -12.90 -3.21 1.36
N LEU A 253 -11.59 -3.37 1.19
CA LEU A 253 -10.93 -3.24 -0.11
C LEU A 253 -11.41 -4.29 -1.13
N LEU A 254 -11.83 -5.47 -0.67
CA LEU A 254 -12.37 -6.52 -1.53
C LEU A 254 -13.78 -6.22 -2.02
N PHE A 255 -14.61 -5.61 -1.18
CA PHE A 255 -16.06 -5.58 -1.38
C PHE A 255 -16.68 -4.17 -1.31
N ASP A 256 -15.88 -3.11 -1.29
CA ASP A 256 -16.36 -1.73 -1.11
C ASP A 256 -17.43 -1.32 -2.13
N THR A 257 -17.15 -1.40 -3.42
CA THR A 257 -18.09 -1.02 -4.48
C THR A 257 -19.19 -2.08 -4.69
N ASP A 258 -18.87 -3.37 -4.49
CA ASP A 258 -19.85 -4.45 -4.55
C ASP A 258 -20.89 -4.32 -3.45
N TRP A 259 -20.49 -3.92 -2.23
CA TRP A 259 -21.41 -3.64 -1.13
C TRP A 259 -22.44 -2.56 -1.49
N VAL A 260 -21.99 -1.46 -2.12
CA VAL A 260 -22.93 -0.42 -2.55
C VAL A 260 -23.88 -0.95 -3.62
N GLY A 261 -23.38 -1.72 -4.59
CA GLY A 261 -24.19 -2.33 -5.65
C GLY A 261 -25.24 -3.31 -5.14
N ARG A 262 -24.84 -4.20 -4.23
CA ARG A 262 -25.72 -5.29 -3.72
C ARG A 262 -26.59 -4.87 -2.56
N GLU A 263 -25.98 -4.27 -1.53
CA GLU A 263 -26.64 -4.10 -0.24
C GLU A 263 -27.29 -2.72 -0.11
N VAL A 264 -26.74 -1.68 -0.76
CA VAL A 264 -27.33 -0.33 -0.76
C VAL A 264 -28.33 -0.18 -1.90
N TYR A 265 -27.97 -0.57 -3.13
CA TYR A 265 -28.82 -0.47 -4.31
C TYR A 265 -29.72 -1.68 -4.56
N GLY A 266 -29.53 -2.77 -3.79
CA GLY A 266 -30.33 -3.99 -3.94
C GLY A 266 -30.17 -4.69 -5.29
N GLY A 267 -29.13 -4.33 -6.07
CA GLY A 267 -28.89 -4.88 -7.40
C GLY A 267 -28.16 -6.22 -7.34
N LYS A 268 -28.28 -7.00 -8.40
CA LYS A 268 -27.46 -8.21 -8.59
C LYS A 268 -26.55 -8.02 -9.80
N PRO A 269 -25.31 -8.52 -9.76
CA PRO A 269 -24.45 -8.56 -10.94
C PRO A 269 -25.19 -9.24 -12.09
N ASN A 270 -25.06 -8.70 -13.29
CA ASN A 270 -25.73 -9.16 -14.53
C ASN A 270 -27.28 -8.98 -14.57
N GLU A 271 -27.91 -8.44 -13.53
CA GLU A 271 -29.34 -8.19 -13.50
C GLU A 271 -29.65 -6.67 -13.35
N GLY A 272 -29.99 -5.99 -14.45
CA GLY A 272 -30.46 -4.61 -14.45
C GLY A 272 -29.40 -3.53 -14.21
N GLN A 273 -29.87 -2.27 -14.12
CA GLN A 273 -28.99 -1.09 -13.99
C GLN A 273 -28.67 -0.71 -12.54
N ASN A 274 -29.42 -1.20 -11.56
CA ASN A 274 -29.28 -0.80 -10.16
C ASN A 274 -27.91 -1.15 -9.60
N TYR A 275 -27.43 -2.37 -9.87
CA TYR A 275 -26.10 -2.80 -9.45
C TYR A 275 -24.99 -1.89 -10.00
N ASN A 276 -24.99 -1.61 -11.30
CA ASN A 276 -24.02 -0.75 -11.94
C ASN A 276 -24.08 0.71 -11.44
N SER A 277 -25.28 1.22 -11.13
CA SER A 277 -25.46 2.53 -10.51
C SER A 277 -24.87 2.56 -9.11
N GLY A 278 -25.07 1.50 -8.32
CA GLY A 278 -24.48 1.34 -6.99
C GLY A 278 -22.95 1.27 -7.03
N VAL A 279 -22.38 0.50 -7.96
CA VAL A 279 -20.92 0.40 -8.17
C VAL A 279 -20.31 1.78 -8.51
N ARG A 280 -20.98 2.56 -9.38
CA ARG A 280 -20.56 3.93 -9.71
C ARG A 280 -20.61 4.85 -8.48
N MET A 281 -21.65 4.70 -7.66
CA MET A 281 -21.76 5.47 -6.41
C MET A 281 -20.72 5.07 -5.38
N GLY A 282 -20.39 3.77 -5.29
CA GLY A 282 -19.27 3.28 -4.49
C GLY A 282 -17.93 3.84 -4.95
N ALA A 283 -17.70 3.92 -6.26
CA ALA A 283 -16.49 4.55 -6.82
C ALA A 283 -16.41 6.05 -6.46
N LEU A 284 -17.54 6.78 -6.46
CA LEU A 284 -17.60 8.15 -5.96
C LEU A 284 -17.24 8.21 -4.46
N GLY A 285 -17.73 7.26 -3.66
CA GLY A 285 -17.38 7.13 -2.25
C GLY A 285 -15.88 6.94 -2.03
N LEU A 286 -15.22 6.10 -2.84
CA LEU A 286 -13.75 5.90 -2.81
C LEU A 286 -12.98 7.17 -3.21
N MET A 287 -13.53 7.95 -4.13
CA MET A 287 -12.96 9.26 -4.49
C MET A 287 -13.00 10.21 -3.29
N LEU A 288 -14.15 10.34 -2.61
CA LEU A 288 -14.29 11.16 -1.40
C LEU A 288 -13.37 10.67 -0.27
N ASN A 289 -13.26 9.35 -0.09
CA ASN A 289 -12.30 8.72 0.82
C ASN A 289 -10.87 9.21 0.55
N SER A 290 -10.47 9.24 -0.72
CA SER A 290 -9.12 9.66 -1.13
C SER A 290 -8.84 11.13 -0.86
N VAL A 291 -9.84 12.01 -1.03
CA VAL A 291 -9.73 13.43 -0.68
C VAL A 291 -9.48 13.60 0.82
N VAL A 292 -10.28 12.92 1.66
CA VAL A 292 -10.12 12.99 3.12
C VAL A 292 -8.82 12.35 3.58
N LEU A 293 -8.39 11.25 2.95
CA LEU A 293 -7.08 10.65 3.18
C LEU A 293 -5.97 11.68 2.94
N GLY A 294 -5.99 12.40 1.80
CA GLY A 294 -5.02 13.43 1.47
C GLY A 294 -5.00 14.57 2.51
N ILE A 295 -6.18 15.10 2.87
CA ILE A 295 -6.31 16.16 3.87
C ILE A 295 -5.76 15.68 5.23
N THR A 296 -6.17 14.50 5.69
CA THR A 296 -5.74 13.93 6.97
C THR A 296 -4.23 13.75 6.99
N SER A 297 -3.64 13.30 5.90
CA SER A 297 -2.20 13.10 5.76
C SER A 297 -1.40 14.38 6.01
N VAL A 298 -1.88 15.53 5.56
CA VAL A 298 -1.21 16.84 5.80
C VAL A 298 -1.17 17.19 7.30
N PHE A 299 -2.20 16.83 8.05
CA PHE A 299 -2.29 17.14 9.49
C PHE A 299 -1.72 16.06 10.40
N MET A 300 -1.40 14.90 9.86
CA MET A 300 -0.98 13.70 10.58
C MET A 300 0.16 13.96 11.57
N GLU A 301 1.23 14.60 11.11
CA GLU A 301 2.41 14.87 11.95
C GLU A 301 2.04 15.71 13.18
N LYS A 302 1.22 16.74 12.99
CA LYS A 302 0.77 17.63 14.09
C LYS A 302 -0.08 16.86 15.10
N ILE A 303 -0.97 16.00 14.61
CA ILE A 303 -1.89 15.19 15.43
C ILE A 303 -1.08 14.16 16.24
N CYS A 304 -0.22 13.39 15.59
CA CYS A 304 0.62 12.39 16.23
C CYS A 304 1.58 12.99 17.25
N ARG A 305 2.12 14.17 17.00
CA ARG A 305 2.99 14.88 17.94
C ARG A 305 2.24 15.36 19.18
N LYS A 306 0.98 15.73 19.05
CA LYS A 306 0.16 16.22 20.18
C LYS A 306 -0.38 15.10 21.05
N TRP A 307 -0.87 14.01 20.44
CA TRP A 307 -1.61 12.96 21.15
C TRP A 307 -0.83 11.64 21.28
N GLY A 308 0.28 11.50 20.55
CA GLY A 308 1.05 10.28 20.48
C GLY A 308 0.58 9.35 19.36
N ALA A 309 1.56 8.83 18.59
CA ALA A 309 1.28 8.05 17.38
C ALA A 309 0.47 6.78 17.66
N GLY A 310 0.79 6.03 18.72
CA GLY A 310 0.05 4.81 19.09
C GLY A 310 -1.40 5.09 19.49
N PHE A 311 -1.65 6.17 20.24
CA PHE A 311 -3.01 6.57 20.62
C PHE A 311 -3.85 6.98 19.40
N VAL A 312 -3.26 7.80 18.50
CA VAL A 312 -3.94 8.23 17.27
C VAL A 312 -4.29 7.03 16.40
N TRP A 313 -3.36 6.10 16.25
CA TRP A 313 -3.61 4.87 15.48
C TRP A 313 -4.70 4.01 16.11
N GLY A 314 -4.64 3.74 17.43
CA GLY A 314 -5.66 2.96 18.10
C GLY A 314 -7.06 3.60 18.03
N LEU A 315 -7.14 4.94 18.15
CA LEU A 315 -8.41 5.67 18.00
C LEU A 315 -8.94 5.58 16.55
N SER A 316 -8.05 5.61 15.57
CA SER A 316 -8.44 5.47 14.15
C SER A 316 -8.98 4.08 13.84
N ASP A 317 -8.40 3.02 14.42
CA ASP A 317 -8.89 1.66 14.24
C ASP A 317 -10.26 1.46 14.90
N ILE A 318 -10.51 2.09 16.05
CA ILE A 318 -11.85 2.13 16.66
C ILE A 318 -12.84 2.86 15.75
N LEU A 319 -12.46 4.01 15.17
CA LEU A 319 -13.29 4.72 14.19
C LEU A 319 -13.61 3.84 12.97
N MET A 320 -12.63 3.11 12.46
CA MET A 320 -12.81 2.14 11.37
C MET A 320 -13.82 1.05 11.75
N ALA A 321 -13.71 0.49 12.95
CA ALA A 321 -14.66 -0.51 13.46
C ALA A 321 -16.10 0.04 13.51
N LEU A 322 -16.27 1.28 13.99
CA LEU A 322 -17.57 1.94 14.02
C LEU A 322 -18.13 2.16 12.60
N CYS A 323 -17.29 2.52 11.63
CA CYS A 323 -17.70 2.64 10.24
C CYS A 323 -18.19 1.30 9.66
N PHE A 324 -17.49 0.20 9.94
CA PHE A 324 -17.92 -1.12 9.46
C PHE A 324 -19.21 -1.59 10.13
N LEU A 325 -19.38 -1.32 11.42
CA LEU A 325 -20.67 -1.56 12.09
C LEU A 325 -21.81 -0.73 11.49
N ALA A 326 -21.54 0.52 11.13
CA ALA A 326 -22.51 1.38 10.44
C ALA A 326 -22.85 0.85 9.02
N MET A 327 -21.86 0.28 8.28
CA MET A 327 -22.12 -0.38 6.99
C MET A 327 -23.05 -1.58 7.17
N ILE A 328 -22.83 -2.42 8.17
CA ILE A 328 -23.71 -3.57 8.49
C ILE A 328 -25.11 -3.06 8.86
N LEU A 329 -25.20 -2.00 9.64
CA LEU A 329 -26.50 -1.40 10.00
C LEU A 329 -27.23 -0.88 8.77
N ILE A 330 -26.54 -0.20 7.85
CA ILE A 330 -27.12 0.26 6.58
C ILE A 330 -27.63 -0.94 5.76
N SER A 331 -26.86 -2.01 5.66
CA SER A 331 -27.27 -3.23 4.96
C SER A 331 -28.56 -3.82 5.56
N PHE A 332 -28.64 -3.86 6.89
CA PHE A 332 -29.84 -4.33 7.59
C PHE A 332 -31.05 -3.44 7.34
N VAL A 333 -30.87 -2.10 7.45
CA VAL A 333 -31.95 -1.14 7.19
C VAL A 333 -32.40 -1.22 5.75
N ALA A 334 -31.47 -1.23 4.78
CA ALA A 334 -31.77 -1.35 3.36
C ALA A 334 -32.58 -2.60 3.04
N LYS A 335 -32.17 -3.76 3.60
CA LYS A 335 -32.87 -5.04 3.40
C LYS A 335 -34.31 -5.05 3.93
N ASN A 336 -34.62 -4.24 4.94
CA ASN A 336 -35.95 -4.14 5.54
C ASN A 336 -36.82 -3.04 4.89
N MET A 337 -36.32 -2.34 3.88
CA MET A 337 -37.09 -1.33 3.13
C MET A 337 -37.60 -1.89 1.81
N ASP A 338 -38.82 -1.54 1.42
CA ASP A 338 -39.53 -2.10 0.26
C ASP A 338 -39.06 -1.57 -1.12
N TYR A 339 -37.85 -0.96 -1.23
CA TYR A 339 -37.33 -0.51 -2.53
C TYR A 339 -36.47 -1.55 -3.25
N ILE A 340 -35.99 -2.59 -2.54
CA ILE A 340 -35.11 -3.59 -3.14
C ILE A 340 -35.82 -4.37 -4.24
N GLY A 341 -35.29 -4.27 -5.47
CA GLY A 341 -35.79 -4.98 -6.66
C GLY A 341 -36.80 -4.20 -7.49
N HIS A 342 -37.31 -3.06 -7.01
CA HIS A 342 -38.30 -2.26 -7.72
C HIS A 342 -37.88 -0.80 -7.98
N ASP A 343 -37.27 -0.14 -7.00
CA ASP A 343 -36.94 1.30 -7.05
C ASP A 343 -35.48 1.57 -6.73
N LEU A 344 -35.04 2.82 -6.95
CA LEU A 344 -33.74 3.29 -6.49
C LEU A 344 -33.75 3.50 -4.97
N PRO A 345 -32.61 3.34 -4.30
CA PRO A 345 -32.51 3.56 -2.86
C PRO A 345 -32.86 4.99 -2.49
N PRO A 346 -33.47 5.21 -1.31
CA PRO A 346 -33.67 6.55 -0.79
C PRO A 346 -32.35 7.33 -0.66
N ASP A 347 -32.34 8.62 -1.03
CA ASP A 347 -31.15 9.47 -0.97
C ASP A 347 -30.44 9.45 0.38
N GLY A 348 -31.19 9.33 1.49
CA GLY A 348 -30.65 9.27 2.84
C GLY A 348 -29.72 8.08 3.06
N ILE A 349 -30.02 6.89 2.49
CA ILE A 349 -29.18 5.69 2.59
C ILE A 349 -27.91 5.85 1.77
N VAL A 350 -28.04 6.40 0.55
CA VAL A 350 -26.90 6.65 -0.33
C VAL A 350 -25.95 7.67 0.31
N ILE A 351 -26.48 8.76 0.83
CA ILE A 351 -25.69 9.80 1.52
C ILE A 351 -24.99 9.21 2.74
N ALA A 352 -25.67 8.38 3.54
CA ALA A 352 -25.06 7.73 4.69
C ALA A 352 -23.90 6.82 4.28
N ALA A 353 -24.05 6.04 3.21
CA ALA A 353 -22.98 5.22 2.66
C ALA A 353 -21.77 6.08 2.22
N LEU A 354 -22.00 7.16 1.49
CA LEU A 354 -20.95 8.09 1.06
C LEU A 354 -20.23 8.76 2.24
N ILE A 355 -20.96 9.14 3.30
CA ILE A 355 -20.37 9.70 4.51
C ILE A 355 -19.42 8.67 5.18
N ILE A 356 -19.84 7.42 5.27
CA ILE A 356 -18.99 6.36 5.85
C ILE A 356 -17.70 6.18 5.03
N PHE A 357 -17.80 6.09 3.70
CA PHE A 357 -16.63 6.02 2.83
C PHE A 357 -15.70 7.22 3.03
N THR A 358 -16.29 8.41 3.12
CA THR A 358 -15.55 9.65 3.36
C THR A 358 -14.78 9.62 4.70
N ILE A 359 -15.45 9.21 5.78
CA ILE A 359 -14.85 9.09 7.13
C ILE A 359 -13.72 8.07 7.14
N LEU A 360 -13.87 6.94 6.43
CA LEU A 360 -12.85 5.90 6.32
C LEU A 360 -11.52 6.40 5.72
N GLY A 361 -11.51 7.54 5.04
CA GLY A 361 -10.28 8.20 4.59
C GLY A 361 -9.34 8.61 5.75
N VAL A 362 -9.89 8.91 6.94
CA VAL A 362 -9.09 9.26 8.12
C VAL A 362 -8.27 8.06 8.62
N PRO A 363 -8.87 6.91 9.00
CA PRO A 363 -8.10 5.75 9.44
C PRO A 363 -7.19 5.20 8.35
N LEU A 364 -7.54 5.33 7.07
CA LEU A 364 -6.70 4.87 5.98
C LEU A 364 -5.40 5.67 5.88
N ALA A 365 -5.45 7.00 6.05
CA ALA A 365 -4.27 7.85 6.10
C ALA A 365 -3.33 7.46 7.26
N ILE A 366 -3.90 7.14 8.40
CA ILE A 366 -3.15 6.73 9.61
C ILE A 366 -2.51 5.37 9.40
N THR A 367 -3.23 4.41 8.82
CA THR A 367 -2.73 3.07 8.50
C THR A 367 -1.52 3.10 7.56
N TYR A 368 -1.52 3.99 6.58
CA TYR A 368 -0.40 4.12 5.64
C TYR A 368 0.82 4.87 6.19
N SER A 369 0.72 5.51 7.35
CA SER A 369 1.79 6.38 7.86
C SER A 369 2.36 5.92 9.19
N VAL A 370 1.49 5.69 10.17
CA VAL A 370 1.90 5.52 11.57
C VAL A 370 2.64 4.20 11.82
N PRO A 371 2.18 3.03 11.34
CA PRO A 371 2.91 1.77 11.53
C PRO A 371 4.33 1.81 10.99
N TYR A 372 4.51 2.40 9.80
CA TYR A 372 5.82 2.56 9.16
C TYR A 372 6.76 3.42 9.99
N ALA A 373 6.29 4.57 10.48
CA ALA A 373 7.08 5.46 11.32
C ALA A 373 7.45 4.81 12.66
N LEU A 374 6.52 4.07 13.27
CA LEU A 374 6.75 3.40 14.56
C LEU A 374 7.73 2.24 14.44
N ILE A 375 7.68 1.46 13.36
CA ILE A 375 8.59 0.34 13.11
C ILE A 375 9.98 0.86 12.74
N SER A 376 10.08 1.79 11.79
CA SER A 376 11.34 2.34 11.31
C SER A 376 12.19 2.86 12.46
N THR A 377 11.63 3.72 13.31
CA THR A 377 12.37 4.31 14.44
C THR A 377 12.86 3.29 15.48
N ARG A 378 12.15 2.15 15.64
CA ARG A 378 12.53 1.12 16.63
C ARG A 378 13.54 0.12 16.09
N ILE A 379 13.44 -0.24 14.82
CA ILE A 379 14.38 -1.18 14.17
C ILE A 379 15.71 -0.45 13.90
N GLU A 380 15.68 0.83 13.54
CA GLU A 380 16.88 1.66 13.40
C GLU A 380 17.66 1.74 14.73
N ALA A 381 16.97 1.85 15.86
CA ALA A 381 17.58 1.83 17.19
C ALA A 381 18.30 0.50 17.52
N LEU A 382 17.98 -0.61 16.84
CA LEU A 382 18.66 -1.89 16.93
C LEU A 382 19.86 -2.02 15.98
N GLY A 383 20.18 -0.95 15.20
CA GLY A 383 21.25 -0.97 14.20
C GLY A 383 20.91 -1.77 12.94
N LEU A 384 19.65 -2.12 12.74
CA LEU A 384 19.15 -2.86 11.59
C LEU A 384 18.68 -1.87 10.51
N GLY A 385 18.98 -2.18 9.24
CA GLY A 385 18.68 -1.28 8.12
C GLY A 385 17.17 -1.06 7.89
N GLN A 386 16.82 0.06 7.28
CA GLN A 386 15.43 0.43 6.97
C GLN A 386 14.74 -0.58 6.02
N GLY A 387 15.47 -1.19 5.09
CA GLY A 387 14.94 -2.22 4.20
C GLY A 387 14.39 -3.42 4.95
N LEU A 388 15.07 -3.83 6.03
CA LEU A 388 14.60 -4.92 6.91
C LEU A 388 13.33 -4.51 7.66
N SER A 389 13.26 -3.25 8.13
CA SER A 389 12.08 -2.69 8.79
C SER A 389 10.83 -2.78 7.91
N LEU A 390 10.97 -2.37 6.65
CA LEU A 390 9.89 -2.41 5.67
C LEU A 390 9.51 -3.84 5.31
N GLY A 391 10.48 -4.75 5.18
CA GLY A 391 10.23 -6.16 4.91
C GLY A 391 9.44 -6.85 6.03
N VAL A 392 9.79 -6.60 7.29
CA VAL A 392 9.07 -7.14 8.46
C VAL A 392 7.65 -6.59 8.53
N LEU A 393 7.48 -5.29 8.32
CA LEU A 393 6.16 -4.68 8.33
C LEU A 393 5.30 -5.22 7.17
N ASN A 394 5.90 -5.42 6.00
CA ASN A 394 5.20 -5.97 4.84
C ASN A 394 4.69 -7.40 5.11
N LEU A 395 5.42 -8.23 5.85
CA LEU A 395 4.92 -9.55 6.28
C LEU A 395 3.67 -9.41 7.16
N ALA A 396 3.66 -8.46 8.11
CA ALA A 396 2.51 -8.20 8.97
C ALA A 396 1.30 -7.64 8.19
N ILE A 397 1.50 -7.12 6.98
CA ILE A 397 0.46 -6.67 6.06
C ILE A 397 -0.03 -7.82 5.18
N VAL A 398 0.89 -8.54 4.53
CA VAL A 398 0.59 -9.54 3.50
C VAL A 398 -0.04 -10.80 4.10
N ILE A 399 0.45 -11.28 5.24
CA ILE A 399 -0.09 -12.50 5.87
C ILE A 399 -1.58 -12.35 6.17
N PRO A 400 -2.07 -11.27 6.83
CA PRO A 400 -3.49 -11.01 7.00
C PRO A 400 -4.28 -10.95 5.69
N GLN A 401 -3.74 -10.31 4.67
CA GLN A 401 -4.40 -10.23 3.36
C GLN A 401 -4.60 -11.61 2.73
N VAL A 402 -3.60 -12.48 2.82
CA VAL A 402 -3.72 -13.88 2.37
C VAL A 402 -4.79 -14.62 3.17
N VAL A 403 -4.79 -14.50 4.49
CA VAL A 403 -5.77 -15.15 5.36
C VAL A 403 -7.19 -14.71 5.03
N VAL A 404 -7.42 -13.41 4.85
CA VAL A 404 -8.74 -12.87 4.50
C VAL A 404 -9.15 -13.29 3.09
N SER A 405 -8.24 -13.24 2.10
CA SER A 405 -8.54 -13.66 0.73
C SER A 405 -8.99 -15.11 0.64
N VAL A 406 -8.34 -16.01 1.38
CA VAL A 406 -8.69 -17.43 1.41
C VAL A 406 -9.92 -17.69 2.28
N GLY A 407 -10.04 -16.97 3.40
CA GLY A 407 -11.10 -17.17 4.39
C GLY A 407 -12.45 -16.58 4.00
N SER A 408 -12.48 -15.51 3.19
CA SER A 408 -13.75 -14.80 2.89
C SER A 408 -14.75 -15.66 2.14
N GLY A 409 -14.32 -16.54 1.23
CA GLY A 409 -15.21 -17.47 0.53
C GLY A 409 -15.96 -18.44 1.45
N PRO A 410 -15.26 -19.22 2.30
CA PRO A 410 -15.90 -20.04 3.32
C PRO A 410 -16.81 -19.28 4.28
N TRP A 411 -16.41 -18.06 4.71
CA TRP A 411 -17.24 -17.23 5.59
C TRP A 411 -18.55 -16.80 4.92
N ASP A 412 -18.46 -16.40 3.67
CA ASP A 412 -19.64 -16.02 2.89
C ASP A 412 -20.63 -17.19 2.77
N GLN A 413 -20.14 -18.39 2.47
CA GLN A 413 -20.97 -19.59 2.38
C GLN A 413 -21.60 -20.00 3.72
N LEU A 414 -20.86 -19.89 4.84
CA LEU A 414 -21.32 -20.28 6.16
C LEU A 414 -22.35 -19.31 6.76
N LEU A 415 -22.25 -18.02 6.43
CA LEU A 415 -23.03 -16.95 7.05
C LEU A 415 -24.15 -16.39 6.16
N GLY A 416 -24.48 -17.08 5.07
CA GLY A 416 -25.68 -16.82 4.27
C GLY A 416 -25.52 -15.83 3.12
N GLY A 417 -24.29 -15.55 2.71
CA GLY A 417 -23.98 -14.69 1.57
C GLY A 417 -24.02 -13.20 1.88
N GLY A 418 -23.37 -12.40 1.02
CA GLY A 418 -23.30 -10.93 1.13
C GLY A 418 -22.01 -10.42 1.79
N ASN A 419 -21.87 -9.10 1.88
CA ASN A 419 -20.62 -8.46 2.34
C ASN A 419 -20.60 -8.27 3.87
N SER A 420 -21.76 -8.32 4.52
CA SER A 420 -21.90 -8.05 5.97
C SER A 420 -21.06 -8.95 6.87
N PRO A 421 -20.91 -10.27 6.64
CA PRO A 421 -20.05 -11.12 7.46
C PRO A 421 -18.58 -10.72 7.40
N ALA A 422 -18.08 -10.36 6.23
CA ALA A 422 -16.71 -9.91 6.04
C ALA A 422 -16.44 -8.59 6.79
N PHE A 423 -17.36 -7.65 6.75
CA PHE A 423 -17.27 -6.40 7.52
C PHE A 423 -17.39 -6.62 9.02
N ALA A 424 -18.15 -7.63 9.48
CA ALA A 424 -18.20 -7.97 10.91
C ALA A 424 -16.85 -8.46 11.43
N VAL A 425 -16.18 -9.36 10.69
CA VAL A 425 -14.81 -9.80 11.01
C VAL A 425 -13.85 -8.60 10.99
N GLY A 426 -13.97 -7.74 9.98
CA GLY A 426 -13.19 -6.50 9.88
C GLY A 426 -13.41 -5.57 11.08
N ALA A 427 -14.64 -5.37 11.50
CA ALA A 427 -14.99 -4.54 12.66
C ALA A 427 -14.39 -5.09 13.97
N ILE A 428 -14.49 -6.41 14.20
CA ILE A 428 -13.92 -7.06 15.37
C ILE A 428 -12.39 -6.91 15.41
N ALA A 429 -11.72 -7.18 14.29
CA ALA A 429 -10.28 -7.06 14.18
C ALA A 429 -9.81 -5.62 14.38
N ALA A 430 -10.49 -4.66 13.76
CA ALA A 430 -10.20 -3.23 13.91
C ALA A 430 -10.40 -2.75 15.36
N PHE A 431 -11.50 -3.15 16.00
CA PHE A 431 -11.75 -2.79 17.39
C PHE A 431 -10.69 -3.38 18.33
N ALA A 432 -10.34 -4.66 18.17
CA ALA A 432 -9.29 -5.30 18.95
C ALA A 432 -7.92 -4.62 18.73
N GLY A 433 -7.55 -4.35 17.46
CA GLY A 433 -6.35 -3.60 17.12
C GLY A 433 -6.33 -2.20 17.74
N GLY A 434 -7.45 -1.50 17.67
CA GLY A 434 -7.64 -0.17 18.24
C GLY A 434 -7.45 -0.16 19.76
N LEU A 435 -8.06 -1.11 20.45
CA LEU A 435 -7.94 -1.24 21.90
C LEU A 435 -6.48 -1.52 22.33
N ILE A 436 -5.82 -2.46 21.66
CA ILE A 436 -4.41 -2.77 21.91
C ILE A 436 -3.52 -1.57 21.57
N GLY A 437 -3.78 -0.86 20.47
CA GLY A 437 -3.06 0.34 20.06
C GLY A 437 -3.10 1.45 21.12
N VAL A 438 -4.29 1.69 21.69
CA VAL A 438 -4.48 2.70 22.76
C VAL A 438 -3.80 2.29 24.07
N LEU A 439 -3.89 1.01 24.45
CA LEU A 439 -3.48 0.53 25.78
C LEU A 439 -2.01 0.10 25.83
N ALA A 440 -1.49 -0.55 24.79
CA ALA A 440 -0.20 -1.22 24.81
C ALA A 440 0.92 -0.48 24.09
N ILE A 441 0.62 0.45 23.17
CA ILE A 441 1.66 1.23 22.49
C ILE A 441 2.01 2.43 23.36
N PRO A 442 3.27 2.52 23.88
CA PRO A 442 3.67 3.61 24.77
C PRO A 442 3.53 4.97 24.09
N ARG A 443 2.91 5.93 24.76
CA ARG A 443 2.97 7.34 24.37
C ARG A 443 4.44 7.75 24.44
N SER A 444 5.09 8.05 23.32
CA SER A 444 6.44 8.59 23.33
C SER A 444 6.37 9.96 24.03
N SER A 445 6.78 10.00 25.30
CA SER A 445 7.10 11.26 25.95
C SER A 445 8.24 11.89 25.15
N THR A 446 8.06 13.11 24.71
CA THR A 446 9.08 13.98 24.13
C THR A 446 10.30 13.94 25.05
N GLN A 447 11.32 13.13 24.73
CA GLN A 447 12.60 13.23 25.40
C GLN A 447 13.13 14.62 25.04
N LYS A 448 13.03 15.57 25.99
CA LYS A 448 13.83 16.79 25.96
C LYS A 448 15.29 16.36 25.76
N PRO A 449 16.04 17.00 24.85
CA PRO A 449 17.47 16.77 24.76
C PRO A 449 18.07 16.96 26.15
N ARG A 450 18.65 15.92 26.70
CA ARG A 450 19.47 16.03 27.91
C ARG A 450 20.65 16.91 27.51
N ALA A 451 20.64 18.16 27.94
CA ALA A 451 21.80 19.00 27.87
C ALA A 451 22.95 18.25 28.55
N MET A 452 23.95 17.86 27.76
CA MET A 452 25.22 17.44 28.33
C MET A 452 25.86 18.73 28.93
N ILE A 453 25.94 18.72 30.25
CA ILE A 453 26.81 19.60 31.03
C ILE A 453 28.19 18.97 31.02
#